data_3b4350c2e65e6489a9992d8e39c66e08
#
_entry.id   3b4350c2e65e6489a9992d8e39c66e08
#
_cell.length_a   1.000
_cell.length_b   1.000
_cell.length_c   1.000
_cell.angle_alpha   90.00
_cell.angle_beta   90.00
_cell.angle_gamma   90.00
#
_symmetry.space_group_name_H-M   'P 1'
#
loop_
_entity.id
_entity.type
_entity.pdbx_description
1 polymer ?
#
loop_
_entity_poly.entity_id
_entity_poly.type
_entity_poly.pdbx_seq_one_letter_code
_entity_poly.pdbx_strand_id
1 'polypeptide(L)'
;QFRLDASRLMIDATAAVDEAEEKDLPKLIIVDDFQDATLAGFDFLSALHNRGVRLLLVGNPDEAVQTFRGSYPEYLFNMAQSRLGARLVRLEPSHMAEGTDLAAVASRVSLTIASTESTDDALANRPGKMPAIAIPETHDGSLEAAMYRSIVEELDDVVWKIKTEHLEHGRDWNDMAVIAHDNATVRAFGERLRSDGVPVRYSSVTRPLKDEPFVQGLFAMIDLAELKRRGIASSSMDMHEAGAYIRSRVRLIMDSPLITTTGERPASLCVVESAMIALGSL
;
A
#
# COMPACT_ATOMS: atom_id res chain seq x y z
N GLN A 1 23.11 -1.38 15.88
CA GLN A 1 21.80 -1.25 15.21
C GLN A 1 21.49 -2.58 14.55
N PHE A 2 20.58 -3.35 15.14
CA PHE A 2 20.06 -4.55 14.50
C PHE A 2 19.12 -4.11 13.38
N ARG A 3 19.55 -4.21 12.12
CA ARG A 3 18.67 -4.12 10.96
C ARG A 3 18.15 -5.53 10.71
N LEU A 4 16.94 -5.82 11.15
CA LEU A 4 16.19 -6.98 10.72
C LEU A 4 15.57 -6.64 9.36
N ASP A 5 15.92 -7.39 8.32
CA ASP A 5 15.12 -7.40 7.11
C ASP A 5 13.86 -8.28 7.31
N ALA A 6 12.86 -8.10 6.44
CA ALA A 6 11.60 -8.82 6.58
C ALA A 6 11.75 -10.34 6.51
N SER A 7 12.68 -10.83 5.68
CA SER A 7 12.93 -12.27 5.52
C SER A 7 13.58 -12.86 6.77
N ARG A 8 14.53 -12.15 7.36
CA ARG A 8 15.20 -12.58 8.60
C ARG A 8 14.21 -12.59 9.76
N LEU A 9 13.32 -11.61 9.83
CA LEU A 9 12.28 -11.57 10.86
C LEU A 9 11.38 -12.82 10.79
N MET A 10 10.99 -13.23 9.57
CA MET A 10 10.16 -14.43 9.40
C MET A 10 10.90 -15.72 9.79
N ILE A 11 12.19 -15.84 9.48
CA ILE A 11 13.01 -16.98 9.90
C ILE A 11 13.12 -17.05 11.42
N ASP A 12 13.42 -15.93 12.08
CA ASP A 12 13.56 -15.87 13.54
C ASP A 12 12.20 -16.11 14.22
N ALA A 13 11.10 -15.61 13.65
CA ALA A 13 9.74 -15.89 14.13
C ALA A 13 9.39 -17.38 14.01
N THR A 14 9.78 -18.04 12.91
CA THR A 14 9.56 -19.49 12.72
C THR A 14 10.29 -20.29 13.79
N ALA A 15 11.55 -19.95 14.09
CA ALA A 15 12.31 -20.60 15.15
C ALA A 15 11.67 -20.37 16.54
N ALA A 16 11.16 -19.17 16.80
CA ALA A 16 10.49 -18.85 18.06
C ALA A 16 9.19 -19.64 18.29
N VAL A 17 8.49 -20.05 17.23
CA VAL A 17 7.28 -20.91 17.34
C VAL A 17 7.61 -22.25 17.98
N ASP A 18 8.78 -22.83 17.66
CA ASP A 18 9.18 -24.13 18.21
C ASP A 18 9.46 -24.06 19.72
N GLU A 19 9.91 -22.91 20.21
CA GLU A 19 10.23 -22.64 21.60
C GLU A 19 9.02 -22.13 22.42
N ALA A 20 7.97 -21.64 21.76
CA ALA A 20 6.82 -21.03 22.41
C ALA A 20 6.02 -22.05 23.26
N GLU A 21 5.49 -21.63 24.41
CA GLU A 21 4.56 -22.45 25.16
C GLU A 21 3.20 -22.52 24.44
N GLU A 22 2.50 -23.65 24.53
CA GLU A 22 1.20 -23.86 23.85
C GLU A 22 0.16 -22.80 24.22
N LYS A 23 0.20 -22.31 25.46
CA LYS A 23 -0.71 -21.25 25.96
C LYS A 23 -0.52 -19.90 25.25
N ASP A 24 0.68 -19.65 24.70
CA ASP A 24 1.05 -18.40 24.05
C ASP A 24 0.76 -18.44 22.54
N LEU A 25 0.42 -19.62 22.01
CA LEU A 25 0.06 -19.78 20.60
C LEU A 25 -1.43 -19.49 20.37
N PRO A 26 -1.78 -18.83 19.26
CA PRO A 26 -3.18 -18.63 18.89
C PRO A 26 -3.85 -19.95 18.55
N LYS A 27 -5.16 -20.06 18.81
CA LYS A 27 -5.93 -21.26 18.44
C LYS A 27 -6.29 -21.30 16.95
N LEU A 28 -6.36 -20.15 16.32
CA LEU A 28 -6.74 -19.98 14.93
C LEU A 28 -6.00 -18.74 14.36
N ILE A 29 -5.49 -18.88 13.17
CA ILE A 29 -5.00 -17.77 12.35
C ILE A 29 -5.80 -17.73 11.06
N ILE A 30 -6.29 -16.55 10.70
CA ILE A 30 -6.92 -16.26 9.43
C ILE A 30 -5.95 -15.40 8.63
N VAL A 31 -5.58 -15.85 7.44
CA VAL A 31 -4.71 -15.15 6.51
C VAL A 31 -5.56 -14.74 5.32
N ASP A 32 -5.77 -13.46 5.16
CA ASP A 32 -6.36 -12.88 3.95
C ASP A 32 -5.25 -12.55 2.94
N ASP A 33 -5.60 -12.44 1.68
CA ASP A 33 -4.65 -12.21 0.57
C ASP A 33 -3.47 -13.21 0.57
N PHE A 34 -3.77 -14.49 0.84
CA PHE A 34 -2.74 -15.54 0.92
C PHE A 34 -1.91 -15.66 -0.37
N GLN A 35 -2.44 -15.23 -1.52
CA GLN A 35 -1.70 -15.17 -2.80
C GLN A 35 -0.46 -14.26 -2.72
N ASP A 36 -0.44 -13.28 -1.82
CA ASP A 36 0.67 -12.35 -1.64
C ASP A 36 1.69 -12.80 -0.58
N ALA A 37 1.47 -13.95 0.06
CA ALA A 37 2.40 -14.50 1.03
C ALA A 37 3.74 -14.88 0.36
N THR A 38 4.81 -14.82 1.15
CA THR A 38 6.14 -15.30 0.73
C THR A 38 6.36 -16.76 1.18
N LEU A 39 7.38 -17.43 0.63
CA LEU A 39 7.76 -18.76 1.08
C LEU A 39 8.14 -18.77 2.56
N ALA A 40 8.86 -17.77 3.04
CA ALA A 40 9.19 -17.64 4.46
C ALA A 40 7.94 -17.46 5.34
N GLY A 41 6.94 -16.72 4.84
CA GLY A 41 5.63 -16.61 5.48
C GLY A 41 4.90 -17.96 5.55
N PHE A 42 4.96 -18.74 4.48
CA PHE A 42 4.39 -20.09 4.48
C PHE A 42 5.08 -21.04 5.45
N ASP A 43 6.42 -20.99 5.55
CA ASP A 43 7.18 -21.79 6.51
C ASP A 43 6.80 -21.44 7.96
N PHE A 44 6.61 -20.16 8.26
CA PHE A 44 6.11 -19.69 9.55
C PHE A 44 4.69 -20.24 9.86
N LEU A 45 3.77 -20.14 8.89
CA LEU A 45 2.42 -20.71 9.05
C LEU A 45 2.46 -22.23 9.23
N SER A 46 3.38 -22.91 8.52
CA SER A 46 3.57 -24.36 8.64
C SER A 46 4.08 -24.75 10.04
N ALA A 47 5.02 -23.99 10.61
CA ALA A 47 5.48 -24.21 11.97
C ALA A 47 4.34 -24.06 12.99
N LEU A 48 3.52 -23.02 12.86
CA LEU A 48 2.34 -22.83 13.70
C LEU A 48 1.34 -23.98 13.55
N HIS A 49 1.07 -24.42 12.33
CA HIS A 49 0.17 -25.56 12.08
C HIS A 49 0.68 -26.84 12.72
N ASN A 50 1.97 -27.13 12.62
CA ASN A 50 2.60 -28.29 13.27
C ASN A 50 2.50 -28.27 14.81
N ARG A 51 2.34 -27.07 15.40
CA ARG A 51 2.08 -26.86 16.83
C ARG A 51 0.59 -26.87 17.18
N GLY A 52 -0.29 -27.27 16.24
CA GLY A 52 -1.73 -27.41 16.46
C GLY A 52 -2.56 -26.16 16.23
N VAL A 53 -1.97 -25.08 15.72
CA VAL A 53 -2.73 -23.88 15.34
C VAL A 53 -3.54 -24.17 14.08
N ARG A 54 -4.84 -23.87 14.12
CA ARG A 54 -5.70 -23.96 12.94
C ARG A 54 -5.46 -22.79 12.02
N LEU A 55 -5.43 -23.06 10.70
CA LEU A 55 -5.25 -22.06 9.69
C LEU A 55 -6.49 -21.96 8.81
N LEU A 56 -6.91 -20.73 8.51
CA LEU A 56 -7.85 -20.40 7.44
C LEU A 56 -7.12 -19.48 6.47
N LEU A 57 -6.83 -20.00 5.27
CA LEU A 57 -6.11 -19.28 4.23
C LEU A 57 -7.11 -18.85 3.17
N VAL A 58 -7.26 -17.55 2.97
CA VAL A 58 -8.22 -16.95 2.04
C VAL A 58 -7.44 -16.20 0.97
N GLY A 59 -7.83 -16.32 -0.28
CA GLY A 59 -7.18 -15.60 -1.36
C GLY A 59 -7.56 -16.11 -2.75
N ASN A 60 -7.13 -15.36 -3.75
CA ASN A 60 -7.30 -15.69 -5.16
C ASN A 60 -5.95 -15.62 -5.88
N PRO A 61 -5.42 -16.71 -6.43
CA PRO A 61 -4.15 -16.70 -7.14
C PRO A 61 -4.07 -15.67 -8.27
N ASP A 62 -5.20 -15.34 -8.92
CA ASP A 62 -5.27 -14.39 -10.02
C ASP A 62 -5.16 -12.93 -9.58
N GLU A 63 -5.31 -12.66 -8.29
CA GLU A 63 -5.20 -11.31 -7.71
C GLU A 63 -3.81 -11.01 -7.12
N ALA A 64 -2.83 -11.89 -7.36
CA ALA A 64 -1.47 -11.70 -6.85
C ALA A 64 -0.80 -10.48 -7.46
N VAL A 65 -0.41 -9.53 -6.61
CA VAL A 65 0.26 -8.28 -6.99
C VAL A 65 1.67 -8.16 -6.41
N GLN A 66 2.13 -9.13 -5.61
CA GLN A 66 3.42 -9.12 -4.93
C GLN A 66 4.44 -10.11 -5.51
N THR A 67 4.23 -10.60 -6.74
CA THR A 67 5.14 -11.57 -7.39
C THR A 67 6.58 -11.05 -7.50
N PHE A 68 6.75 -9.74 -7.71
CA PHE A 68 8.06 -9.07 -7.71
C PHE A 68 8.77 -9.09 -6.34
N ARG A 69 8.05 -9.41 -5.26
CA ARG A 69 8.58 -9.57 -3.89
C ARG A 69 8.77 -11.04 -3.50
N GLY A 70 8.60 -11.96 -4.45
CA GLY A 70 8.81 -13.39 -4.24
C GLY A 70 7.58 -14.12 -3.71
N SER A 71 6.37 -13.65 -4.00
CA SER A 71 5.17 -14.44 -3.86
C SER A 71 5.04 -15.42 -5.06
N TYR A 72 4.58 -16.63 -4.76
CA TYR A 72 4.35 -17.71 -5.74
C TYR A 72 2.95 -18.29 -5.51
N PRO A 73 1.88 -17.58 -5.92
CA PRO A 73 0.52 -17.88 -5.48
C PRO A 73 0.10 -19.31 -5.76
N GLU A 74 0.22 -19.80 -7.00
CA GLU A 74 -0.19 -21.18 -7.33
C GLU A 74 0.59 -22.22 -6.53
N TYR A 75 1.90 -22.02 -6.39
CA TYR A 75 2.76 -22.91 -5.63
C TYR A 75 2.37 -22.95 -4.15
N LEU A 76 2.05 -21.80 -3.55
CA LEU A 76 1.64 -21.70 -2.15
C LEU A 76 0.30 -22.37 -1.88
N PHE A 77 -0.69 -22.22 -2.78
CA PHE A 77 -1.98 -22.91 -2.64
C PHE A 77 -1.82 -24.42 -2.79
N ASN A 78 -0.98 -24.89 -3.72
CA ASN A 78 -0.66 -26.31 -3.86
C ASN A 78 0.08 -26.86 -2.64
N MET A 79 1.02 -26.10 -2.06
CA MET A 79 1.71 -26.45 -0.84
C MET A 79 0.78 -26.52 0.37
N ALA A 80 -0.19 -25.61 0.48
CA ALA A 80 -1.18 -25.64 1.55
C ALA A 80 -1.97 -26.96 1.51
N GLN A 81 -2.36 -27.43 0.34
CA GLN A 81 -3.05 -28.71 0.19
C GLN A 81 -2.12 -29.91 0.46
N SER A 82 -0.92 -29.92 -0.14
CA SER A 82 -0.02 -31.08 -0.09
C SER A 82 0.73 -31.23 1.24
N ARG A 83 1.18 -30.12 1.84
CA ARG A 83 1.99 -30.14 3.09
C ARG A 83 1.16 -29.96 4.35
N LEU A 84 0.13 -29.12 4.33
CA LEU A 84 -0.71 -28.84 5.49
C LEU A 84 -1.99 -29.67 5.48
N GLY A 85 -2.28 -30.44 4.41
CA GLY A 85 -3.52 -31.20 4.27
C GLY A 85 -4.75 -30.28 4.20
N ALA A 86 -4.59 -29.05 3.75
CA ALA A 86 -5.67 -28.09 3.69
C ALA A 86 -6.79 -28.56 2.73
N ARG A 87 -8.03 -28.43 3.20
CA ARG A 87 -9.20 -28.67 2.37
C ARG A 87 -9.49 -27.43 1.55
N LEU A 88 -9.48 -27.56 0.22
CA LEU A 88 -9.90 -26.48 -0.67
C LEU A 88 -11.42 -26.30 -0.62
N VAL A 89 -11.85 -25.08 -0.38
CA VAL A 89 -13.24 -24.63 -0.54
C VAL A 89 -13.25 -23.50 -1.57
N ARG A 90 -13.94 -23.69 -2.68
CA ARG A 90 -14.16 -22.64 -3.66
C ARG A 90 -15.38 -21.85 -3.28
N LEU A 91 -15.25 -20.53 -3.26
CA LEU A 91 -16.39 -19.64 -3.16
C LEU A 91 -17.03 -19.48 -4.54
N GLU A 92 -18.31 -19.18 -4.54
CA GLU A 92 -19.01 -18.80 -5.78
C GLU A 92 -18.30 -17.60 -6.43
N PRO A 93 -18.28 -17.51 -7.76
CA PRO A 93 -17.75 -16.36 -8.46
C PRO A 93 -18.42 -15.08 -7.94
N SER A 94 -17.66 -13.98 -7.89
CA SER A 94 -18.21 -12.67 -7.56
C SER A 94 -19.44 -12.37 -8.40
N HIS A 95 -20.49 -11.84 -7.78
CA HIS A 95 -21.75 -11.45 -8.44
C HIS A 95 -21.58 -10.23 -9.35
N MET A 96 -20.58 -10.24 -10.23
CA MET A 96 -20.57 -9.28 -11.33
C MET A 96 -21.79 -9.59 -12.19
N ALA A 97 -22.59 -8.56 -12.43
CA ALA A 97 -23.80 -8.70 -13.23
C ALA A 97 -23.45 -9.34 -14.59
N GLU A 98 -23.92 -10.55 -14.83
CA GLU A 98 -23.79 -11.19 -16.14
C GLU A 98 -24.39 -10.28 -17.21
N GLY A 99 -23.75 -10.21 -18.38
CA GLY A 99 -24.25 -9.41 -19.50
C GLY A 99 -23.78 -7.95 -19.50
N THR A 100 -22.89 -7.54 -18.59
CA THR A 100 -22.26 -6.21 -18.62
C THR A 100 -20.95 -6.21 -19.40
N ASP A 101 -20.60 -5.09 -20.04
CA ASP A 101 -19.32 -4.89 -20.70
C ASP A 101 -18.14 -5.09 -19.73
N LEU A 102 -18.28 -4.57 -18.51
CA LEU A 102 -17.27 -4.68 -17.47
C LEU A 102 -17.00 -6.13 -17.08
N ALA A 103 -18.02 -6.97 -16.92
CA ALA A 103 -17.87 -8.38 -16.61
C ALA A 103 -17.17 -9.14 -17.75
N ALA A 104 -17.54 -8.84 -19.00
CA ALA A 104 -16.89 -9.45 -20.18
C ALA A 104 -15.41 -9.11 -20.28
N VAL A 105 -15.03 -7.84 -20.02
CA VAL A 105 -13.62 -7.42 -20.01
C VAL A 105 -12.87 -8.04 -18.84
N ALA A 106 -13.43 -8.01 -17.64
CA ALA A 106 -12.79 -8.60 -16.45
C ALA A 106 -12.50 -10.10 -16.66
N SER A 107 -13.45 -10.85 -17.24
CA SER A 107 -13.23 -12.26 -17.54
C SER A 107 -12.10 -12.48 -18.57
N ARG A 108 -11.97 -11.61 -19.57
CA ARG A 108 -10.89 -11.68 -20.56
C ARG A 108 -9.54 -11.34 -19.97
N VAL A 109 -9.47 -10.36 -19.08
CA VAL A 109 -8.23 -10.05 -18.36
C VAL A 109 -7.81 -11.26 -17.51
N SER A 110 -8.73 -11.87 -16.76
CA SER A 110 -8.45 -13.08 -16.00
C SER A 110 -7.94 -14.24 -16.88
N LEU A 111 -8.46 -14.40 -18.10
CA LEU A 111 -7.99 -15.41 -19.05
C LEU A 111 -6.55 -15.18 -19.56
N THR A 112 -6.06 -13.94 -19.52
CA THR A 112 -4.69 -13.60 -19.94
C THR A 112 -3.64 -13.81 -18.85
N ILE A 113 -4.04 -14.05 -17.61
CA ILE A 113 -3.11 -14.27 -16.51
C ILE A 113 -2.42 -15.62 -16.73
N ALA A 114 -1.10 -15.56 -16.87
CA ALA A 114 -0.29 -16.74 -17.11
C ALA A 114 -0.31 -17.68 -15.91
N SER A 115 -0.46 -18.98 -16.16
CA SER A 115 -0.31 -20.05 -15.18
C SER A 115 1.04 -20.74 -15.35
N THR A 116 1.63 -21.20 -14.25
CA THR A 116 2.81 -22.08 -14.29
C THR A 116 2.46 -23.52 -14.69
N GLU A 117 1.19 -23.87 -14.68
CA GLU A 117 0.69 -25.18 -15.09
C GLU A 117 0.49 -25.24 -16.60
N SER A 118 1.07 -26.27 -17.23
CA SER A 118 1.20 -26.35 -18.68
C SER A 118 0.08 -27.10 -19.39
N THR A 119 -1.00 -27.46 -18.69
CA THR A 119 -2.13 -28.20 -19.30
C THR A 119 -3.38 -27.32 -19.37
N ASP A 120 -4.08 -27.39 -20.51
CA ASP A 120 -5.32 -26.63 -20.72
C ASP A 120 -6.39 -26.90 -19.64
N ASP A 121 -6.46 -28.15 -19.15
CA ASP A 121 -7.38 -28.52 -18.06
C ASP A 121 -7.00 -27.94 -16.73
N ALA A 122 -5.71 -27.84 -16.43
CA ALA A 122 -5.22 -27.17 -15.20
C ALA A 122 -5.49 -25.67 -15.23
N LEU A 123 -5.28 -25.05 -16.40
CA LEU A 123 -5.62 -23.64 -16.63
C LEU A 123 -7.13 -23.38 -16.46
N ALA A 124 -7.97 -24.28 -16.99
CA ALA A 124 -9.42 -24.14 -16.91
C ALA A 124 -9.97 -24.31 -15.49
N ASN A 125 -9.32 -25.13 -14.67
CA ASN A 125 -9.81 -25.53 -13.35
C ASN A 125 -9.05 -24.89 -12.19
N ARG A 126 -8.14 -23.97 -12.46
CA ARG A 126 -7.36 -23.25 -11.45
C ARG A 126 -8.27 -22.54 -10.44
N PRO A 127 -7.99 -22.62 -9.12
CA PRO A 127 -8.75 -21.88 -8.12
C PRO A 127 -8.77 -20.38 -8.42
N GLY A 128 -9.91 -19.73 -8.24
CA GLY A 128 -10.07 -18.29 -8.43
C GLY A 128 -10.23 -17.84 -9.88
N LYS A 129 -10.07 -18.72 -10.85
CA LYS A 129 -10.24 -18.34 -12.26
C LYS A 129 -11.68 -17.92 -12.54
N MET A 130 -11.83 -16.74 -13.10
CA MET A 130 -13.11 -16.25 -13.57
C MET A 130 -13.55 -17.02 -14.83
N PRO A 131 -14.81 -17.47 -14.91
CA PRO A 131 -15.31 -18.12 -16.11
C PRO A 131 -15.31 -17.16 -17.32
N ALA A 132 -15.16 -17.69 -18.52
CA ALA A 132 -15.26 -16.89 -19.73
C ALA A 132 -16.69 -16.35 -19.88
N ILE A 133 -16.83 -15.04 -19.91
CA ILE A 133 -18.12 -14.34 -20.13
C ILE A 133 -18.16 -13.85 -21.58
N ALA A 134 -19.27 -14.12 -22.25
CA ALA A 134 -19.47 -13.66 -23.62
C ALA A 134 -19.58 -12.12 -23.65
N ILE A 135 -19.07 -11.52 -24.73
CA ILE A 135 -19.29 -10.09 -24.97
C ILE A 135 -20.79 -9.88 -25.23
N PRO A 136 -21.46 -8.95 -24.55
CA PRO A 136 -22.87 -8.67 -24.81
C PRO A 136 -23.05 -8.13 -26.23
N GLU A 137 -24.17 -8.45 -26.85
CA GLU A 137 -24.51 -7.95 -28.19
C GLU A 137 -24.81 -6.44 -28.17
N THR A 138 -25.31 -5.94 -27.04
CA THR A 138 -25.58 -4.53 -26.82
C THR A 138 -24.73 -4.03 -25.66
N HIS A 139 -24.02 -2.93 -25.90
CA HIS A 139 -23.18 -2.29 -24.86
C HIS A 139 -24.04 -1.56 -23.84
N ASP A 140 -23.77 -1.79 -22.56
CA ASP A 140 -24.52 -1.20 -21.44
C ASP A 140 -23.89 0.13 -20.94
N GLY A 141 -22.75 0.53 -21.52
CA GLY A 141 -22.01 1.73 -21.12
C GLY A 141 -21.26 1.61 -19.78
N SER A 142 -21.19 0.42 -19.19
CA SER A 142 -20.45 0.20 -17.95
C SER A 142 -18.93 0.29 -18.13
N LEU A 143 -18.47 0.29 -19.38
CA LEU A 143 -17.04 0.39 -19.75
C LEU A 143 -16.85 1.47 -20.82
N GLU A 144 -15.90 2.35 -20.59
CA GLU A 144 -15.40 3.29 -21.58
C GLU A 144 -13.89 3.13 -21.72
N ALA A 145 -13.38 3.17 -22.94
CA ALA A 145 -11.94 3.15 -23.23
C ALA A 145 -11.56 4.41 -24.02
N ALA A 146 -10.51 5.08 -23.58
CA ALA A 146 -9.98 6.26 -24.24
C ALA A 146 -8.47 6.14 -24.47
N MET A 147 -7.99 6.80 -25.51
CA MET A 147 -6.56 6.90 -25.81
C MET A 147 -6.19 8.38 -25.93
N TYR A 148 -5.11 8.77 -25.27
CA TYR A 148 -4.68 10.16 -25.21
C TYR A 148 -3.34 10.34 -25.91
N ARG A 149 -3.08 11.55 -26.44
CA ARG A 149 -1.81 11.89 -27.07
C ARG A 149 -0.74 12.26 -26.06
N SER A 150 -1.14 12.65 -24.87
CA SER A 150 -0.25 13.06 -23.79
C SER A 150 -0.85 12.76 -22.43
N ILE A 151 0.03 12.68 -21.44
CA ILE A 151 -0.34 12.52 -20.03
C ILE A 151 -1.17 13.70 -19.51
N VAL A 152 -0.98 14.88 -20.08
CA VAL A 152 -1.75 16.09 -19.71
C VAL A 152 -3.21 15.94 -20.14
N GLU A 153 -3.44 15.51 -21.39
CA GLU A 153 -4.80 15.25 -21.89
C GLU A 153 -5.49 14.15 -21.08
N GLU A 154 -4.78 13.09 -20.72
CA GLU A 154 -5.29 12.03 -19.86
C GLU A 154 -5.69 12.55 -18.49
N LEU A 155 -4.82 13.32 -17.83
CA LEU A 155 -5.09 13.93 -16.53
C LEU A 155 -6.30 14.85 -16.57
N ASP A 156 -6.39 15.70 -17.60
CA ASP A 156 -7.48 16.66 -17.75
C ASP A 156 -8.83 15.95 -18.00
N ASP A 157 -8.86 14.91 -18.83
CA ASP A 157 -10.08 14.15 -19.11
C ASP A 157 -10.56 13.37 -17.87
N VAL A 158 -9.65 12.72 -17.16
CA VAL A 158 -10.00 11.98 -15.92
C VAL A 158 -10.54 12.93 -14.85
N VAL A 159 -9.90 14.09 -14.66
CA VAL A 159 -10.40 15.11 -13.73
C VAL A 159 -11.78 15.60 -14.13
N TRP A 160 -11.98 15.85 -15.42
CA TRP A 160 -13.26 16.28 -15.95
C TRP A 160 -14.36 15.23 -15.71
N LYS A 161 -14.09 13.95 -16.03
CA LYS A 161 -15.04 12.84 -15.79
C LYS A 161 -15.42 12.69 -14.32
N ILE A 162 -14.43 12.74 -13.41
CA ILE A 162 -14.68 12.65 -11.96
C ILE A 162 -15.57 13.80 -11.49
N LYS A 163 -15.30 15.03 -11.96
CA LYS A 163 -16.12 16.19 -11.60
C LYS A 163 -17.52 16.12 -12.19
N THR A 164 -17.67 15.65 -13.41
CA THR A 164 -18.96 15.45 -14.07
C THR A 164 -19.81 14.41 -13.31
N GLU A 165 -19.21 13.27 -12.94
CA GLU A 165 -19.89 12.24 -12.14
C GLU A 165 -20.40 12.79 -10.80
N HIS A 166 -19.62 13.63 -10.15
CA HIS A 166 -20.03 14.24 -8.89
C HIS A 166 -21.09 15.33 -9.07
N LEU A 167 -20.87 16.26 -10.01
CA LEU A 167 -21.71 17.47 -10.15
C LEU A 167 -23.01 17.21 -10.88
N GLU A 168 -23.00 16.36 -11.90
CA GLU A 168 -24.16 16.11 -12.75
C GLU A 168 -24.92 14.85 -12.35
N HIS A 169 -24.22 13.82 -11.91
CA HIS A 169 -24.82 12.53 -11.54
C HIS A 169 -24.94 12.33 -10.01
N GLY A 170 -24.43 13.28 -9.20
CA GLY A 170 -24.56 13.25 -7.74
C GLY A 170 -23.77 12.14 -7.05
N ARG A 171 -22.76 11.55 -7.73
CA ARG A 171 -21.95 10.47 -7.17
C ARG A 171 -21.07 11.00 -6.03
N ASP A 172 -21.01 10.27 -4.92
CA ASP A 172 -20.12 10.63 -3.82
C ASP A 172 -18.65 10.47 -4.23
N TRP A 173 -17.78 11.36 -3.72
CA TRP A 173 -16.35 11.27 -3.96
C TRP A 173 -15.74 9.94 -3.51
N ASN A 174 -16.29 9.32 -2.46
CA ASN A 174 -15.80 8.04 -1.95
C ASN A 174 -16.20 6.84 -2.82
N ASP A 175 -17.15 7.01 -3.76
CA ASP A 175 -17.58 5.97 -4.68
C ASP A 175 -16.77 5.95 -5.98
N MET A 176 -15.77 6.83 -6.08
CA MET A 176 -14.91 6.94 -7.25
C MET A 176 -13.46 6.65 -6.90
N ALA A 177 -12.77 5.91 -7.79
CA ALA A 177 -11.35 5.58 -7.61
C ALA A 177 -10.59 5.77 -8.92
N VAL A 178 -9.37 6.29 -8.82
CA VAL A 178 -8.38 6.28 -9.90
C VAL A 178 -7.32 5.25 -9.56
N ILE A 179 -7.17 4.25 -10.43
CA ILE A 179 -6.18 3.18 -10.28
C ILE A 179 -5.12 3.37 -11.36
N ALA A 180 -3.86 3.44 -10.96
CA ALA A 180 -2.74 3.58 -11.88
C ALA A 180 -1.68 2.52 -11.63
N HIS A 181 -0.87 2.25 -12.65
CA HIS A 181 0.14 1.21 -12.65
C HIS A 181 1.30 1.48 -11.67
N ASP A 182 1.63 2.74 -11.42
CA ASP A 182 2.78 3.11 -10.59
C ASP A 182 2.48 4.32 -9.68
N ASN A 183 3.30 4.44 -8.63
CA ASN A 183 3.14 5.50 -7.63
C ASN A 183 3.41 6.92 -8.15
N ALA A 184 4.19 7.09 -9.22
CA ALA A 184 4.46 8.42 -9.78
C ALA A 184 3.19 8.93 -10.48
N THR A 185 2.55 8.08 -11.27
CA THR A 185 1.26 8.35 -11.92
C THR A 185 0.16 8.61 -10.88
N VAL A 186 0.06 7.79 -9.82
CA VAL A 186 -0.89 8.03 -8.73
C VAL A 186 -0.71 9.42 -8.10
N ARG A 187 0.53 9.84 -7.89
CA ARG A 187 0.82 11.18 -7.34
C ARG A 187 0.41 12.29 -8.31
N ALA A 188 0.73 12.14 -9.60
CA ALA A 188 0.38 13.12 -10.62
C ALA A 188 -1.14 13.34 -10.68
N PHE A 189 -1.93 12.26 -10.72
CA PHE A 189 -3.39 12.34 -10.62
C PHE A 189 -3.86 12.98 -9.32
N GLY A 190 -3.30 12.57 -8.18
CA GLY A 190 -3.69 13.10 -6.89
C GLY A 190 -3.38 14.58 -6.72
N GLU A 191 -2.24 15.06 -7.21
CA GLU A 191 -1.87 16.48 -7.21
C GLU A 191 -2.78 17.27 -8.14
N ARG A 192 -3.06 16.77 -9.33
CA ARG A 192 -3.94 17.43 -10.30
C ARG A 192 -5.38 17.54 -9.77
N LEU A 193 -5.93 16.46 -9.21
CA LEU A 193 -7.27 16.46 -8.60
C LEU A 193 -7.37 17.46 -7.44
N ARG A 194 -6.37 17.49 -6.55
CA ARG A 194 -6.34 18.45 -5.43
C ARG A 194 -6.25 19.90 -5.90
N SER A 195 -5.46 20.17 -6.93
CA SER A 195 -5.37 21.53 -7.50
C SER A 195 -6.71 22.02 -8.05
N ASP A 196 -7.57 21.09 -8.47
CA ASP A 196 -8.92 21.35 -8.95
C ASP A 196 -10.00 21.32 -7.85
N GLY A 197 -9.59 21.19 -6.57
CA GLY A 197 -10.48 21.19 -5.42
C GLY A 197 -11.19 19.87 -5.15
N VAL A 198 -10.78 18.77 -5.80
CA VAL A 198 -11.32 17.43 -5.55
C VAL A 198 -10.64 16.82 -4.32
N PRO A 199 -11.39 16.35 -3.30
CA PRO A 199 -10.80 15.68 -2.15
C PRO A 199 -10.18 14.33 -2.57
N VAL A 200 -8.92 14.10 -2.21
CA VAL A 200 -8.19 12.88 -2.59
C VAL A 200 -7.65 12.16 -1.36
N ARG A 201 -7.91 10.86 -1.30
CA ARG A 201 -7.30 9.92 -0.36
C ARG A 201 -6.51 8.86 -1.13
N TYR A 202 -5.27 8.64 -0.76
CA TYR A 202 -4.48 7.53 -1.29
C TYR A 202 -4.79 6.23 -0.54
N SER A 203 -5.03 5.14 -1.24
CA SER A 203 -5.28 3.82 -0.66
C SER A 203 -4.00 3.15 -0.15
N SER A 204 -2.86 3.50 -0.73
CA SER A 204 -1.55 3.01 -0.30
C SER A 204 -0.72 4.12 0.32
N VAL A 205 0.18 3.76 1.22
CA VAL A 205 1.19 4.69 1.75
C VAL A 205 2.15 5.01 0.59
N THR A 206 1.88 6.12 -0.10
CA THR A 206 2.68 6.57 -1.25
C THR A 206 4.04 7.11 -0.83
N ARG A 207 4.23 7.40 0.46
CA ARG A 207 5.50 7.79 1.07
C ARG A 207 5.79 6.89 2.26
N PRO A 208 7.05 6.52 2.49
CA PRO A 208 7.44 5.94 3.76
C PRO A 208 7.00 6.86 4.91
N LEU A 209 6.52 6.29 6.00
CA LEU A 209 6.04 7.07 7.16
C LEU A 209 7.07 8.11 7.63
N LYS A 210 8.36 7.80 7.54
CA LYS A 210 9.46 8.71 7.86
C LYS A 210 9.52 9.97 6.98
N ASP A 211 8.91 9.94 5.78
CA ASP A 211 8.92 11.04 4.82
C ASP A 211 7.63 11.88 4.89
N GLU A 212 6.69 11.47 5.75
CA GLU A 212 5.47 12.25 6.01
C GLU A 212 5.80 13.53 6.79
N PRO A 213 5.33 14.71 6.35
CA PRO A 213 5.67 16.00 6.97
C PRO A 213 5.36 16.04 8.48
N PHE A 214 4.27 15.42 8.91
CA PHE A 214 3.93 15.31 10.34
C PHE A 214 5.01 14.53 11.11
N VAL A 215 5.43 13.39 10.58
CA VAL A 215 6.44 12.52 11.21
C VAL A 215 7.81 13.18 11.19
N GLN A 216 8.18 13.82 10.09
CA GLN A 216 9.42 14.59 10.00
C GLN A 216 9.46 15.73 11.02
N GLY A 217 8.35 16.44 11.20
CA GLY A 217 8.22 17.47 12.22
C GLY A 217 8.39 16.93 13.65
N LEU A 218 7.78 15.78 13.95
CA LEU A 218 7.96 15.10 15.24
C LEU A 218 9.41 14.68 15.48
N PHE A 219 10.05 14.02 14.51
CA PHE A 219 11.46 13.63 14.65
C PHE A 219 12.36 14.84 14.76
N ALA A 220 12.10 15.91 14.02
CA ALA A 220 12.87 17.15 14.14
C ALA A 220 12.77 17.77 15.53
N MET A 221 11.60 17.73 16.19
CA MET A 221 11.46 18.17 17.58
C MET A 221 12.26 17.29 18.54
N ILE A 222 12.22 15.97 18.36
CA ILE A 222 13.01 15.02 19.18
C ILE A 222 14.50 15.28 19.00
N ASP A 223 14.95 15.43 17.75
CA ASP A 223 16.36 15.72 17.42
C ASP A 223 16.86 16.99 18.10
N LEU A 224 16.06 18.08 18.07
CA LEU A 224 16.39 19.34 18.72
C LEU A 224 16.39 19.22 20.25
N ALA A 225 15.42 18.51 20.82
CA ALA A 225 15.35 18.26 22.26
C ALA A 225 16.56 17.42 22.72
N GLU A 226 16.98 16.43 21.94
CA GLU A 226 18.14 15.62 22.24
C GLU A 226 19.45 16.42 22.11
N LEU A 227 19.59 17.24 21.07
CA LEU A 227 20.72 18.14 20.90
C LEU A 227 20.82 19.12 22.07
N LYS A 228 19.71 19.70 22.51
CA LYS A 228 19.67 20.57 23.70
C LYS A 228 20.09 19.82 24.96
N ARG A 229 19.57 18.62 25.19
CA ARG A 229 19.89 17.82 26.38
C ARG A 229 21.37 17.41 26.43
N ARG A 230 21.98 17.08 25.30
CA ARG A 230 23.40 16.65 25.21
C ARG A 230 24.35 17.84 25.17
N GLY A 231 23.90 18.98 24.66
CA GLY A 231 24.74 20.14 24.35
C GLY A 231 25.48 20.00 23.01
N ILE A 232 25.68 21.12 22.32
CA ILE A 232 26.37 21.16 21.02
C ILE A 232 27.83 20.67 21.18
N ALA A 233 28.48 20.97 22.29
CA ALA A 233 29.86 20.55 22.58
C ALA A 233 30.06 19.04 22.64
N SER A 234 29.01 18.26 22.86
CA SER A 234 29.06 16.80 22.85
C SER A 234 28.84 16.18 21.47
N SER A 235 28.49 16.99 20.48
CA SER A 235 28.36 16.59 19.08
C SER A 235 29.70 16.75 18.36
N SER A 236 29.91 15.98 17.30
CA SER A 236 31.09 16.13 16.42
C SER A 236 30.96 17.30 15.44
N MET A 237 29.91 18.11 15.56
CA MET A 237 29.61 19.22 14.65
C MET A 237 30.35 20.49 15.10
N ASP A 238 30.86 21.25 14.14
CA ASP A 238 31.30 22.61 14.40
C ASP A 238 30.10 23.58 14.57
N MET A 239 30.35 24.82 14.98
CA MET A 239 29.29 25.80 15.23
C MET A 239 28.49 26.15 13.96
N HIS A 240 29.12 26.12 12.78
CA HIS A 240 28.45 26.40 11.52
C HIS A 240 27.54 25.22 11.12
N GLU A 241 28.06 24.00 11.24
CA GLU A 241 27.32 22.76 11.00
C GLU A 241 26.13 22.61 11.96
N ALA A 242 26.35 22.88 13.24
CA ALA A 242 25.28 22.88 14.25
C ALA A 242 24.18 23.90 13.92
N GLY A 243 24.55 25.11 13.49
CA GLY A 243 23.60 26.11 13.02
C GLY A 243 22.81 25.67 11.78
N ALA A 244 23.48 25.05 10.81
CA ALA A 244 22.83 24.50 9.62
C ALA A 244 21.87 23.35 9.97
N TYR A 245 22.28 22.46 10.86
CA TYR A 245 21.47 21.36 11.35
C TYR A 245 20.21 21.88 12.07
N ILE A 246 20.35 22.80 13.00
CA ILE A 246 19.20 23.39 13.72
C ILE A 246 18.23 24.05 12.75
N ARG A 247 18.72 24.87 11.78
CA ARG A 247 17.87 25.48 10.75
C ARG A 247 17.08 24.44 9.96
N SER A 248 17.73 23.33 9.58
CA SER A 248 17.07 22.27 8.82
C SER A 248 15.93 21.61 9.63
N ARG A 249 16.14 21.38 10.94
CA ARG A 249 15.13 20.81 11.82
C ARG A 249 13.96 21.76 12.09
N VAL A 250 14.26 23.02 12.34
CA VAL A 250 13.22 24.06 12.51
C VAL A 250 12.37 24.16 11.25
N ARG A 251 12.98 24.11 10.07
CA ARG A 251 12.21 24.12 8.80
C ARG A 251 11.25 22.94 8.71
N LEU A 252 11.68 21.72 9.02
CA LEU A 252 10.81 20.53 9.02
C LEU A 252 9.63 20.68 10.00
N ILE A 253 9.84 21.31 11.16
CA ILE A 253 8.77 21.57 12.11
C ILE A 253 7.80 22.61 11.55
N MET A 254 8.29 23.69 10.94
CA MET A 254 7.47 24.76 10.39
C MET A 254 6.68 24.30 9.16
N ASP A 255 7.23 23.38 8.34
CA ASP A 255 6.58 22.81 7.16
C ASP A 255 5.60 21.67 7.53
N SER A 256 5.56 21.26 8.81
CA SER A 256 4.71 20.19 9.27
C SER A 256 3.30 20.68 9.67
N PRO A 257 2.27 19.83 9.57
CA PRO A 257 0.92 20.18 10.03
C PRO A 257 0.78 20.33 11.54
N LEU A 258 1.86 20.17 12.30
CA LEU A 258 1.90 20.47 13.75
C LEU A 258 1.74 21.95 14.05
N ILE A 259 2.11 22.81 13.09
CA ILE A 259 1.95 24.25 13.21
C ILE A 259 0.81 24.69 12.28
N THR A 260 -0.36 24.85 12.86
CA THR A 260 -1.50 25.46 12.18
C THR A 260 -1.39 26.98 12.32
N THR A 261 -1.00 27.65 11.24
CA THR A 261 -1.19 29.09 11.15
C THR A 261 -2.53 29.37 10.50
N THR A 262 -3.36 30.15 11.17
CA THR A 262 -4.62 30.65 10.63
C THR A 262 -4.35 31.52 9.39
N GLY A 263 -4.38 30.90 8.21
CA GLY A 263 -4.60 31.57 6.93
C GLY A 263 -3.40 32.14 6.18
N GLU A 264 -2.23 32.35 6.76
CA GLU A 264 -1.06 32.80 6.04
C GLU A 264 0.18 31.96 6.41
N ARG A 265 0.90 31.47 5.39
CA ARG A 265 2.22 30.88 5.62
C ARG A 265 3.11 31.95 6.25
N PRO A 266 3.74 31.72 7.41
CA PRO A 266 4.65 32.69 7.99
C PRO A 266 5.75 32.98 6.98
N ALA A 267 6.10 34.26 6.81
CA ALA A 267 7.21 34.69 6.00
C ALA A 267 8.46 33.95 6.49
N SER A 268 8.93 33.03 5.66
CA SER A 268 9.69 31.87 6.05
C SER A 268 11.06 32.10 6.72
N LEU A 269 11.67 33.27 6.54
CA LEU A 269 13.00 33.56 7.09
C LEU A 269 12.95 34.18 8.49
N CYS A 270 12.04 35.09 8.77
CA CYS A 270 11.99 35.81 10.02
C CYS A 270 11.59 34.92 11.22
N VAL A 271 10.72 33.95 10.98
CA VAL A 271 10.27 32.99 12.01
C VAL A 271 11.35 31.98 12.34
N VAL A 272 12.10 31.52 11.34
CA VAL A 272 13.23 30.59 11.55
C VAL A 272 14.35 31.29 12.34
N GLU A 273 14.67 32.54 12.03
CA GLU A 273 15.65 33.32 12.78
C GLU A 273 15.20 33.60 14.21
N SER A 274 13.93 33.96 14.41
CA SER A 274 13.38 34.14 15.75
C SER A 274 13.38 32.87 16.59
N ALA A 275 13.03 31.74 15.99
CA ALA A 275 13.10 30.42 16.63
C ALA A 275 14.54 30.02 16.96
N MET A 276 15.51 30.37 16.11
CA MET A 276 16.93 30.12 16.34
C MET A 276 17.49 31.00 17.49
N ILE A 277 17.07 32.24 17.57
CA ILE A 277 17.44 33.14 18.69
C ILE A 277 16.87 32.58 19.99
N ALA A 278 15.62 32.13 19.99
CA ALA A 278 14.99 31.53 21.16
C ALA A 278 15.64 30.20 21.58
N LEU A 279 16.13 29.40 20.64
CA LEU A 279 16.86 28.14 20.92
C LEU A 279 18.33 28.41 21.35
N GLY A 280 18.94 29.50 20.88
CA GLY A 280 20.31 29.87 21.22
C GLY A 280 20.43 30.60 22.55
N SER A 281 19.31 31.11 23.09
CA SER A 281 19.25 31.76 24.42
C SER A 281 18.90 30.79 25.56
N LEU A 282 18.75 29.53 25.26
CA LEU A 282 18.50 28.42 26.18
C LEU A 282 19.75 27.55 26.33
#